data_db48ea06c483cf58cc21e14edf94506e
#
_entry.id   db48ea06c483cf58cc21e14edf94506e
#
_cell.length_a   1.000
_cell.length_b   1.000
_cell.length_c   1.000
_cell.angle_alpha   90.00
_cell.angle_beta   90.00
_cell.angle_gamma   90.00
#
_symmetry.space_group_name_H-M   'P 1'
#
loop_
_entity.id
_entity.type
_entity.pdbx_description
1 polymer ?
#
loop_
_entity_poly.entity_id
_entity_poly.type
_entity_poly.pdbx_seq_one_letter_code
_entity_poly.pdbx_strand_id
1 'polypeptide(L)'
;MTHSSSPAASLDVNGKGLGAFPEACTTADVAALNWNLLAEDVSLPVAVLYEARVRHNLQWMQRFMEAYRVKLAPHGKTTMSPALFKRQIDNGAWGITLATAPQVAAAYQHGIRRVLMANQLVGRAN
;
A
#
# COMPACT_ATOMS: atom_id res chain seq x y z
N MET A 1 -15.80 12.16 11.38
CA MET A 1 -14.36 12.17 11.06
C MET A 1 -14.25 12.14 9.55
N THR A 2 -13.93 13.26 8.94
CA THR A 2 -13.83 13.41 7.49
C THR A 2 -12.62 12.60 7.00
N HIS A 3 -12.88 11.58 6.18
CA HIS A 3 -11.85 10.86 5.45
C HIS A 3 -11.18 11.85 4.47
N SER A 4 -10.04 12.38 4.84
CA SER A 4 -9.16 13.04 3.88
C SER A 4 -8.63 11.94 2.94
N SER A 5 -9.29 11.76 1.81
CA SER A 5 -8.71 11.01 0.70
C SER A 5 -7.48 11.77 0.23
N SER A 6 -6.32 11.13 0.18
CA SER A 6 -5.16 11.72 -0.50
C SER A 6 -5.58 12.13 -1.90
N PRO A 7 -5.15 13.30 -2.39
CA PRO A 7 -5.48 13.71 -3.75
C PRO A 7 -5.01 12.65 -4.75
N ALA A 8 -5.81 12.42 -5.78
CA ALA A 8 -5.44 11.49 -6.85
C ALA A 8 -4.16 11.99 -7.52
N ALA A 9 -3.15 11.13 -7.60
CA ALA A 9 -1.89 11.46 -8.24
C ALA A 9 -2.03 11.38 -9.76
N SER A 10 -1.40 12.32 -10.48
CA SER A 10 -1.28 12.24 -11.94
C SER A 10 -0.50 11.00 -12.35
N LEU A 11 -0.90 10.34 -13.43
CA LEU A 11 -0.13 9.26 -14.02
C LEU A 11 1.05 9.84 -14.81
N ASP A 12 2.20 9.18 -14.68
CA ASP A 12 3.41 9.50 -15.45
C ASP A 12 3.62 8.41 -16.50
N VAL A 13 3.77 8.81 -17.75
CA VAL A 13 4.04 7.90 -18.88
C VAL A 13 5.29 7.04 -18.70
N ASN A 14 6.22 7.47 -17.85
CA ASN A 14 7.41 6.71 -17.48
C ASN A 14 7.16 5.69 -16.36
N GLY A 15 5.93 5.64 -15.81
CA GLY A 15 5.56 4.70 -14.75
C GLY A 15 5.58 3.26 -15.25
N LYS A 16 6.21 2.35 -14.50
CA LYS A 16 6.24 0.93 -14.84
C LYS A 16 4.86 0.29 -14.70
N GLY A 17 4.52 -0.60 -15.65
CA GLY A 17 3.29 -1.38 -15.60
C GLY A 17 2.03 -0.58 -15.94
N LEU A 18 2.19 0.58 -16.55
CA LEU A 18 1.06 1.35 -17.07
C LEU A 18 0.81 1.00 -18.54
N GLY A 19 -0.46 1.03 -18.93
CA GLY A 19 -0.91 0.97 -20.32
C GLY A 19 -0.97 2.34 -20.96
N ALA A 20 -1.57 2.44 -22.14
CA ALA A 20 -1.90 3.71 -22.76
C ALA A 20 -3.03 4.41 -21.96
N PHE A 21 -2.90 5.70 -21.73
CA PHE A 21 -3.90 6.52 -21.04
C PHE A 21 -3.94 7.95 -21.64
N PRO A 22 -5.09 8.66 -21.51
CA PRO A 22 -5.23 10.05 -21.98
C PRO A 22 -4.31 11.01 -21.20
N GLU A 23 -3.98 12.13 -21.83
CA GLU A 23 -3.36 13.26 -21.13
C GLU A 23 -4.19 13.67 -19.91
N ALA A 24 -3.53 14.10 -18.84
CA ALA A 24 -4.15 14.49 -17.57
C ALA A 24 -4.88 13.36 -16.81
N CYS A 25 -4.63 12.09 -17.11
CA CYS A 25 -5.17 10.96 -16.37
C CYS A 25 -4.56 10.85 -14.97
N THR A 26 -5.36 10.47 -14.00
CA THR A 26 -4.96 10.31 -12.59
C THR A 26 -5.15 8.88 -12.10
N THR A 27 -4.62 8.57 -10.92
CA THR A 27 -4.82 7.26 -10.29
C THR A 27 -6.30 6.95 -9.99
N ALA A 28 -7.18 7.96 -9.92
CA ALA A 28 -8.62 7.76 -9.75
C ALA A 28 -9.30 7.26 -11.03
N ASP A 29 -8.73 7.56 -12.18
CA ASP A 29 -9.31 7.24 -13.49
C ASP A 29 -8.94 5.83 -13.98
N VAL A 30 -7.93 5.19 -13.36
CA VAL A 30 -7.37 3.90 -13.81
C VAL A 30 -8.43 2.82 -14.00
N ALA A 31 -9.42 2.75 -13.11
CA ALA A 31 -10.49 1.75 -13.21
C ALA A 31 -11.34 1.91 -14.48
N ALA A 32 -11.52 3.15 -14.96
CA ALA A 32 -12.29 3.44 -16.17
C ALA A 32 -11.55 3.10 -17.46
N LEU A 33 -10.21 2.94 -17.39
CA LEU A 33 -9.39 2.55 -18.54
C LEU A 33 -9.63 1.08 -18.97
N ASN A 34 -10.21 0.26 -18.09
CA ASN A 34 -10.53 -1.14 -18.33
C ASN A 34 -9.37 -1.98 -18.89
N TRP A 35 -8.15 -1.70 -18.46
CA TRP A 35 -6.96 -2.42 -18.91
C TRP A 35 -7.08 -3.92 -18.63
N ASN A 36 -6.76 -4.73 -19.62
CA ASN A 36 -6.72 -6.18 -19.52
C ASN A 36 -5.29 -6.68 -19.70
N LEU A 37 -4.75 -7.33 -18.67
CA LEU A 37 -3.39 -7.87 -18.68
C LEU A 37 -3.17 -8.90 -19.81
N LEU A 38 -4.17 -9.75 -20.06
CA LEU A 38 -4.09 -10.80 -21.09
C LEU A 38 -4.28 -10.26 -22.51
N ALA A 39 -4.82 -9.06 -22.65
CA ALA A 39 -4.90 -8.33 -23.91
C ALA A 39 -3.67 -7.42 -24.15
N GLU A 40 -2.68 -7.50 -23.25
CA GLU A 40 -1.43 -6.71 -23.32
C GLU A 40 -1.66 -5.19 -23.25
N ASP A 41 -2.75 -4.75 -22.59
CA ASP A 41 -3.07 -3.33 -22.41
C ASP A 41 -2.11 -2.62 -21.45
N VAL A 42 -1.26 -3.37 -20.72
CA VAL A 42 -0.29 -2.83 -19.75
C VAL A 42 1.13 -3.21 -20.11
N SER A 43 2.06 -2.32 -19.82
CA SER A 43 3.49 -2.56 -20.05
C SER A 43 4.04 -3.64 -19.12
N LEU A 44 4.78 -4.59 -19.67
CA LEU A 44 5.44 -5.65 -18.92
C LEU A 44 6.92 -5.33 -18.67
N PRO A 45 7.51 -5.78 -17.53
CA PRO A 45 6.91 -6.56 -16.46
C PRO A 45 6.04 -5.71 -15.51
N VAL A 46 4.95 -6.28 -15.01
CA VAL A 46 4.03 -5.63 -14.08
C VAL A 46 3.73 -6.52 -12.86
N ALA A 47 3.61 -5.90 -11.68
CA ALA A 47 3.16 -6.59 -10.48
C ALA A 47 1.62 -6.50 -10.38
N VAL A 48 0.98 -7.67 -10.28
CA VAL A 48 -0.49 -7.77 -10.22
C VAL A 48 -0.94 -8.23 -8.85
N LEU A 49 -1.91 -7.51 -8.28
CA LEU A 49 -2.57 -7.90 -7.04
C LEU A 49 -4.01 -8.36 -7.35
N TYR A 50 -4.31 -9.60 -6.99
CA TYR A 50 -5.67 -10.13 -7.10
C TYR A 50 -6.50 -9.69 -5.88
N GLU A 51 -7.41 -8.76 -6.08
CA GLU A 51 -8.23 -8.16 -5.02
C GLU A 51 -8.87 -9.20 -4.08
N ALA A 52 -9.49 -10.23 -4.65
CA ALA A 52 -10.14 -11.28 -3.87
C ALA A 52 -9.15 -12.05 -2.97
N ARG A 53 -7.94 -12.29 -3.47
CA ARG A 53 -6.89 -12.98 -2.71
C ARG A 53 -6.32 -12.10 -1.60
N VAL A 54 -6.09 -10.83 -1.88
CA VAL A 54 -5.62 -9.86 -0.87
C VAL A 54 -6.63 -9.78 0.28
N ARG A 55 -7.91 -9.62 -0.04
CA ARG A 55 -8.99 -9.56 0.95
C ARG A 55 -9.08 -10.85 1.77
N HIS A 56 -9.03 -12.01 1.10
CA HIS A 56 -9.03 -13.31 1.78
C HIS A 56 -7.87 -13.44 2.77
N ASN A 57 -6.65 -13.11 2.34
CA ASN A 57 -5.45 -13.22 3.16
C ASN A 57 -5.49 -12.27 4.37
N LEU A 58 -5.96 -11.05 4.19
CA LEU A 58 -6.13 -10.09 5.29
C LEU A 58 -7.11 -10.64 6.35
N GLN A 59 -8.26 -11.14 5.92
CA GLN A 59 -9.27 -11.71 6.82
C GLN A 59 -8.78 -12.99 7.50
N TRP A 60 -8.06 -13.85 6.77
CA TRP A 60 -7.48 -15.07 7.33
C TRP A 60 -6.48 -14.73 8.43
N MET A 61 -5.56 -13.81 8.17
CA MET A 61 -4.56 -13.37 9.14
C MET A 61 -5.20 -12.72 10.37
N GLN A 62 -6.26 -11.93 10.19
CA GLN A 62 -6.97 -11.31 11.30
C GLN A 62 -7.60 -12.36 12.21
N ARG A 63 -8.31 -13.36 11.64
CA ARG A 63 -8.86 -14.48 12.43
C ARG A 63 -7.79 -15.27 13.16
N PHE A 64 -6.63 -15.49 12.52
CA PHE A 64 -5.50 -16.15 13.16
C PHE A 64 -5.03 -15.37 14.40
N MET A 65 -4.81 -14.06 14.26
CA MET A 65 -4.38 -13.21 15.37
C MET A 65 -5.39 -13.20 16.53
N GLU A 66 -6.68 -13.14 16.21
CA GLU A 66 -7.76 -13.19 17.20
C GLU A 66 -7.76 -14.52 17.96
N ALA A 67 -7.64 -15.64 17.24
CA ALA A 67 -7.59 -16.97 17.84
C ALA A 67 -6.42 -17.16 18.81
N TYR A 68 -5.27 -16.59 18.48
CA TYR A 68 -4.07 -16.64 19.32
C TYR A 68 -3.92 -15.45 20.27
N ARG A 69 -4.85 -14.51 20.28
CA ARG A 69 -4.84 -13.30 21.11
C ARG A 69 -3.55 -12.49 20.97
N VAL A 70 -3.00 -12.41 19.77
CA VAL A 70 -1.80 -11.64 19.44
C VAL A 70 -2.13 -10.45 18.54
N LYS A 71 -1.19 -9.51 18.46
CA LYS A 71 -1.31 -8.35 17.56
C LYS A 71 -0.22 -8.42 16.50
N LEU A 72 -0.53 -7.92 15.31
CA LEU A 72 0.39 -7.92 14.19
C LEU A 72 0.73 -6.50 13.76
N ALA A 73 2.02 -6.27 13.48
CA ALA A 73 2.51 -5.13 12.72
C ALA A 73 3.20 -5.66 11.45
N PRO A 74 2.47 -5.85 10.36
CA PRO A 74 3.05 -6.44 9.15
C PRO A 74 4.13 -5.54 8.55
N HIS A 75 5.13 -6.17 7.89
CA HIS A 75 6.20 -5.46 7.21
C HIS A 75 5.68 -4.70 5.99
N GLY A 76 5.85 -3.38 6.00
CA GLY A 76 5.50 -2.48 4.89
C GLY A 76 6.66 -2.08 4.00
N LYS A 77 7.92 -2.32 4.44
CA LYS A 77 9.12 -1.82 3.76
C LYS A 77 9.26 -2.30 2.30
N THR A 78 8.75 -3.47 1.99
CA THR A 78 8.89 -4.07 0.66
C THR A 78 8.02 -3.39 -0.39
N THR A 79 6.79 -3.05 -0.02
CA THR A 79 5.84 -2.43 -0.94
C THR A 79 5.85 -0.91 -0.88
N MET A 80 6.14 -0.34 0.30
CA MET A 80 6.02 1.09 0.59
C MET A 80 4.73 1.70 0.02
N SER A 81 3.64 0.94 0.07
CA SER A 81 2.34 1.33 -0.47
C SER A 81 1.40 1.79 0.64
N PRO A 82 1.11 3.09 0.75
CA PRO A 82 0.16 3.62 1.74
C PRO A 82 -1.23 3.00 1.63
N ALA A 83 -1.68 2.69 0.41
CA ALA A 83 -2.96 2.02 0.18
C ALA A 83 -3.00 0.62 0.81
N LEU A 84 -1.92 -0.17 0.68
CA LEU A 84 -1.82 -1.48 1.33
C LEU A 84 -1.68 -1.35 2.85
N PHE A 85 -0.93 -0.35 3.35
CA PHE A 85 -0.85 -0.08 4.80
C PHE A 85 -2.23 0.19 5.38
N LYS A 86 -2.98 1.09 4.73
CA LYS A 86 -4.33 1.41 5.16
C LYS A 86 -5.22 0.18 5.20
N ARG A 87 -5.19 -0.67 4.18
CA ARG A 87 -5.97 -1.92 4.14
C ARG A 87 -5.62 -2.85 5.30
N GLN A 88 -4.34 -2.97 5.66
CA GLN A 88 -3.90 -3.77 6.81
C GLN A 88 -4.40 -3.20 8.14
N ILE A 89 -4.30 -1.89 8.34
CA ILE A 89 -4.81 -1.21 9.55
C ILE A 89 -6.32 -1.34 9.64
N ASP A 90 -7.05 -1.08 8.56
CA ASP A 90 -8.52 -1.16 8.52
C ASP A 90 -9.00 -2.60 8.81
N ASN A 91 -8.19 -3.60 8.50
CA ASN A 91 -8.48 -5.01 8.77
C ASN A 91 -7.96 -5.50 10.14
N GLY A 92 -7.51 -4.58 11.02
CA GLY A 92 -7.20 -4.88 12.42
C GLY A 92 -5.71 -5.02 12.76
N ALA A 93 -4.79 -4.74 11.84
CA ALA A 93 -3.37 -4.69 12.19
C ALA A 93 -3.11 -3.60 13.25
N TRP A 94 -2.28 -3.92 14.24
CA TRP A 94 -1.93 -3.00 15.32
C TRP A 94 -1.11 -1.80 14.83
N GLY A 95 -0.27 -2.00 13.84
CA GLY A 95 0.60 -1.00 13.25
C GLY A 95 1.24 -1.53 11.97
N ILE A 96 2.25 -0.83 11.46
CA ILE A 96 3.06 -1.24 10.30
C ILE A 96 4.52 -1.32 10.72
N THR A 97 5.23 -2.35 10.26
CA THR A 97 6.67 -2.49 10.50
C THR A 97 7.46 -1.92 9.33
N LEU A 98 8.41 -1.05 9.63
CA LEU A 98 9.30 -0.39 8.69
C LEU A 98 10.75 -0.48 9.15
N ALA A 99 11.71 -0.13 8.29
CA ALA A 99 13.12 -0.36 8.57
C ALA A 99 13.95 0.93 8.74
N THR A 100 13.48 2.08 8.26
CA THR A 100 14.28 3.33 8.27
C THR A 100 13.43 4.54 8.64
N ALA A 101 14.07 5.60 9.19
CA ALA A 101 13.39 6.84 9.53
C ALA A 101 12.64 7.49 8.34
N PRO A 102 13.21 7.57 7.11
CA PRO A 102 12.46 8.08 5.96
C PRO A 102 11.19 7.26 5.63
N GLN A 103 11.25 5.93 5.76
CA GLN A 103 10.06 5.09 5.56
C GLN A 103 8.98 5.37 6.62
N VAL A 104 9.40 5.56 7.88
CA VAL A 104 8.48 5.93 8.97
C VAL A 104 7.85 7.29 8.71
N ALA A 105 8.65 8.28 8.30
CA ALA A 105 8.15 9.62 7.95
C ALA A 105 7.12 9.55 6.80
N ALA A 106 7.41 8.81 5.74
CA ALA A 106 6.50 8.60 4.62
C ALA A 106 5.18 7.94 5.08
N ALA A 107 5.24 6.89 5.87
CA ALA A 107 4.05 6.23 6.41
C ALA A 107 3.22 7.18 7.30
N TYR A 108 3.88 7.99 8.13
CA TYR A 108 3.22 8.96 8.99
C TYR A 108 2.49 10.04 8.19
N GLN A 109 3.08 10.56 7.11
CA GLN A 109 2.45 11.52 6.19
C GLN A 109 1.15 10.96 5.59
N HIS A 110 1.09 9.63 5.40
CA HIS A 110 -0.09 8.93 4.90
C HIS A 110 -1.02 8.39 6.00
N GLY A 111 -0.91 8.91 7.22
CA GLY A 111 -1.86 8.62 8.30
C GLY A 111 -1.57 7.38 9.15
N ILE A 112 -0.47 6.69 8.95
CA ILE A 112 -0.08 5.57 9.80
C ILE A 112 0.49 6.13 11.11
N ARG A 113 -0.16 5.82 12.23
CA ARG A 113 0.16 6.41 13.55
C ARG A 113 0.87 5.45 14.50
N ARG A 114 0.94 4.16 14.17
CA ARG A 114 1.69 3.17 14.92
C ARG A 114 2.65 2.46 14.00
N VAL A 115 3.93 2.63 14.28
CA VAL A 115 5.00 2.02 13.48
C VAL A 115 5.96 1.31 14.41
N LEU A 116 6.30 0.07 14.07
CA LEU A 116 7.44 -0.64 14.63
C LEU A 116 8.63 -0.43 13.69
N MET A 117 9.67 0.25 14.16
CA MET A 117 10.90 0.33 13.39
C MET A 117 11.78 -0.89 13.72
N ALA A 118 11.83 -1.84 12.79
CA ALA A 118 12.59 -3.09 12.95
C ALA A 118 14.07 -2.88 12.56
N ASN A 119 14.70 -1.87 13.13
CA ASN A 119 16.11 -1.55 12.96
C ASN A 119 16.53 -0.53 14.03
N GLN A 120 17.84 -0.33 14.21
CA GLN A 120 18.35 0.69 15.11
C GLN A 120 18.14 2.09 14.50
N LEU A 121 17.66 3.01 15.33
CA LEU A 121 17.60 4.42 14.98
C LEU A 121 18.93 5.06 15.36
N VAL A 122 19.78 5.29 14.37
CA VAL A 122 21.13 5.80 14.56
C VAL A 122 21.29 7.17 13.89
N GLY A 123 22.01 8.05 14.55
CA GLY A 123 22.30 9.38 14.06
C GLY A 123 21.28 10.44 14.50
N ARG A 124 21.78 11.66 14.72
CA ARG A 124 20.98 12.77 15.23
C ARG A 124 19.93 13.28 14.22
N ALA A 125 20.18 13.09 12.93
CA ALA A 125 19.25 13.52 11.89
C ALA A 125 17.99 12.61 11.76
N ASN A 126 18.08 11.37 12.22
CA ASN A 126 16.98 10.41 12.23
C ASN A 126 16.14 10.52 13.50
#